data_93b90fee50d8b3b5ae7a0d28bc90f0b0
#
_entry.id   93b90fee50d8b3b5ae7a0d28bc90f0b0
#
_cell.length_a   1.000
_cell.length_b   1.000
_cell.length_c   1.000
_cell.angle_alpha   90.00
_cell.angle_beta   90.00
_cell.angle_gamma   90.00
#
_symmetry.space_group_name_H-M   'P 1'
#
loop_
_entity.id
_entity.type
_entity.pdbx_description
1 polymer ?
#
loop_
_entity_poly.entity_id
_entity_poly.type
_entity_poly.pdbx_seq_one_letter_code
_entity_poly.pdbx_strand_id
1 'polypeptide(L)'
;GLAVVAARNARPGDATLERLLQAGAVAATATPDDHAKYLLTSGSTGLPKAVICTHRSVSLNSAQIEACFDDPEPPVMVHSAPWSHSLGANSILHMGLHRGGSLYIDAGQPTAARFGETVRNLKDVSPTYQNMVPAGWMLFVDELEKDDQLARRFFERVRLLQYGGAALGQTVADRIQAVAVRTVGE
;
A
#
# COMPACT_ATOMS: atom_id res chain seq x y z
N GLY A 1 -18.50 21.95 12.06
CA GLY A 1 -18.37 20.55 12.47
C GLY A 1 -17.89 19.71 11.30
N LEU A 2 -17.17 18.64 11.56
CA LEU A 2 -16.73 17.69 10.54
C LEU A 2 -17.94 16.90 10.01
N ALA A 3 -18.10 16.85 8.68
CA ALA A 3 -19.07 15.94 8.08
C ALA A 3 -18.51 14.51 8.11
N VAL A 4 -19.29 13.57 8.61
CA VAL A 4 -18.95 12.14 8.59
C VAL A 4 -19.60 11.51 7.39
N VAL A 5 -18.80 10.81 6.57
CA VAL A 5 -19.27 10.00 5.44
C VAL A 5 -19.17 8.54 5.84
N ALA A 6 -20.30 7.84 5.87
CA ALA A 6 -20.36 6.44 6.21
C ALA A 6 -20.70 5.60 4.97
N ALA A 7 -19.83 4.63 4.64
CA ALA A 7 -20.10 3.62 3.61
C ALA A 7 -20.89 2.44 4.16
N ARG A 8 -20.77 2.17 5.48
CA ARG A 8 -21.52 1.10 6.20
C ARG A 8 -21.90 1.62 7.59
N ASN A 9 -22.99 1.09 8.15
CA ASN A 9 -23.45 1.45 9.49
C ASN A 9 -23.68 2.95 9.69
N ALA A 10 -24.18 3.65 8.65
CA ALA A 10 -24.50 5.05 8.72
C ALA A 10 -25.55 5.33 9.83
N ARG A 11 -25.33 6.38 10.61
CA ARG A 11 -26.29 6.88 11.60
C ARG A 11 -27.25 7.86 10.93
N PRO A 12 -28.44 8.09 11.50
CA PRO A 12 -29.30 9.16 11.04
C PRO A 12 -28.55 10.50 11.03
N GLY A 13 -28.48 11.15 9.87
CA GLY A 13 -27.78 12.40 9.66
C GLY A 13 -26.37 12.29 9.06
N ASP A 14 -25.77 11.09 9.00
CA ASP A 14 -24.53 10.87 8.28
C ASP A 14 -24.73 11.02 6.77
N ALA A 15 -23.75 11.61 6.07
CA ALA A 15 -23.71 11.54 4.62
C ALA A 15 -23.34 10.13 4.19
N THR A 16 -24.08 9.53 3.25
CA THR A 16 -23.72 8.24 2.70
C THR A 16 -22.89 8.39 1.43
N LEU A 17 -22.09 7.36 1.11
CA LEU A 17 -21.31 7.33 -0.11
C LEU A 17 -22.22 7.48 -1.35
N GLU A 18 -23.39 6.84 -1.35
CA GLU A 18 -24.36 6.90 -2.44
C GLU A 18 -24.85 8.33 -2.68
N ARG A 19 -25.11 9.09 -1.61
CA ARG A 19 -25.52 10.50 -1.73
C ARG A 19 -24.38 11.37 -2.29
N LEU A 20 -23.12 11.09 -1.93
CA LEU A 20 -21.98 11.81 -2.48
C LEU A 20 -21.77 11.49 -3.96
N LEU A 21 -21.94 10.24 -4.37
CA LEU A 21 -21.84 9.84 -5.78
C LEU A 21 -22.92 10.46 -6.65
N GLN A 22 -24.06 10.80 -6.07
CA GLN A 22 -25.17 11.52 -6.75
C GLN A 22 -24.96 13.04 -6.76
N ALA A 23 -24.09 13.59 -5.93
CA ALA A 23 -23.76 14.99 -5.95
C ALA A 23 -22.94 15.32 -7.20
N GLY A 24 -23.29 16.41 -7.88
CA GLY A 24 -22.52 16.89 -9.02
C GLY A 24 -21.06 17.19 -8.65
N ALA A 25 -20.17 17.17 -9.63
CA ALA A 25 -18.78 17.52 -9.43
C ALA A 25 -18.64 18.96 -8.89
N VAL A 26 -17.92 19.12 -7.81
CA VAL A 26 -17.57 20.41 -7.24
C VAL A 26 -16.13 20.74 -7.61
N ALA A 27 -15.90 21.93 -8.14
CA ALA A 27 -14.53 22.39 -8.42
C ALA A 27 -13.76 22.48 -7.11
N ALA A 28 -12.64 21.76 -7.03
CA ALA A 28 -11.75 21.84 -5.88
C ALA A 28 -10.94 23.14 -5.94
N THR A 29 -10.98 23.91 -4.85
CA THR A 29 -10.18 25.14 -4.70
C THR A 29 -9.07 24.98 -3.66
N ALA A 30 -8.64 23.72 -3.43
CA ALA A 30 -7.63 23.41 -2.43
C ALA A 30 -6.28 24.05 -2.78
N THR A 31 -5.64 24.65 -1.78
CA THR A 31 -4.28 25.15 -1.84
C THR A 31 -3.29 24.09 -1.34
N PRO A 32 -1.99 24.20 -1.65
CA PRO A 32 -0.99 23.25 -1.15
C PRO A 32 -0.96 23.11 0.37
N ASP A 33 -1.28 24.16 1.11
CA ASP A 33 -1.20 24.18 2.57
C ASP A 33 -2.52 23.80 3.26
N ASP A 34 -3.57 23.56 2.50
CA ASP A 34 -4.82 23.05 3.04
C ASP A 34 -4.66 21.61 3.53
N HIS A 35 -5.45 21.25 4.53
CA HIS A 35 -5.45 19.90 5.10
C HIS A 35 -6.07 18.90 4.12
N ALA A 36 -5.27 17.98 3.62
CA ALA A 36 -5.72 16.91 2.73
C ALA A 36 -6.38 15.77 3.52
N LYS A 37 -5.80 15.40 4.66
CA LYS A 37 -6.30 14.31 5.52
C LYS A 37 -5.69 14.34 6.91
N TYR A 38 -6.29 13.55 7.81
CA TYR A 38 -5.74 13.25 9.13
C TYR A 38 -5.43 11.76 9.21
N LEU A 39 -4.22 11.42 9.70
CA LEU A 39 -3.84 10.05 10.01
C LEU A 39 -3.82 9.88 11.53
N LEU A 40 -4.54 8.89 12.01
CA LEU A 40 -4.56 8.58 13.45
C LEU A 40 -3.37 7.69 13.80
N THR A 41 -2.65 8.06 14.85
CA THR A 41 -1.56 7.26 15.41
C THR A 41 -1.93 6.83 16.82
N SER A 42 -1.47 5.64 17.24
CA SER A 42 -1.54 5.22 18.63
C SER A 42 -0.60 6.11 19.45
N GLY A 43 -1.13 7.13 20.12
CA GLY A 43 -0.31 7.99 20.98
C GLY A 43 0.32 7.20 22.13
N SER A 44 1.54 7.55 22.52
CA SER A 44 2.25 6.97 23.67
C SER A 44 1.49 7.13 25.01
N THR A 45 0.53 8.03 25.06
CA THR A 45 -0.34 8.31 26.21
C THR A 45 -1.66 7.55 26.18
N GLY A 46 -1.87 6.62 25.24
CA GLY A 46 -3.11 5.84 25.09
C GLY A 46 -4.23 6.55 24.33
N LEU A 47 -4.16 7.86 24.11
CA LEU A 47 -5.12 8.59 23.29
C LEU A 47 -4.59 8.70 21.86
N PRO A 48 -5.41 8.40 20.82
CA PRO A 48 -5.02 8.59 19.43
C PRO A 48 -4.66 10.06 19.13
N LYS A 49 -3.57 10.28 18.44
CA LYS A 49 -3.19 11.61 17.92
C LYS A 49 -3.50 11.67 16.43
N ALA A 50 -4.06 12.80 15.99
CA ALA A 50 -4.30 13.07 14.58
C ALA A 50 -3.08 13.82 13.99
N VAL A 51 -2.40 13.18 13.04
CA VAL A 51 -1.34 13.83 12.26
C VAL A 51 -1.98 14.51 11.06
N ILE A 52 -1.75 15.80 10.93
CA ILE A 52 -2.25 16.59 9.81
C ILE A 52 -1.35 16.32 8.59
N CYS A 53 -1.96 15.90 7.49
CA CYS A 53 -1.30 15.82 6.19
C CYS A 53 -1.88 16.91 5.28
N THR A 54 -1.05 17.84 4.81
CA THR A 54 -1.44 18.84 3.81
C THR A 54 -1.27 18.28 2.40
N HIS A 55 -1.91 18.92 1.42
CA HIS A 55 -1.71 18.57 0.01
C HIS A 55 -0.24 18.65 -0.37
N ARG A 56 0.46 19.70 0.08
CA ARG A 56 1.91 19.85 -0.12
C ARG A 56 2.71 18.69 0.44
N SER A 57 2.46 18.28 1.69
CA SER A 57 3.23 17.21 2.34
C SER A 57 3.05 15.87 1.65
N VAL A 58 1.84 15.57 1.20
CA VAL A 58 1.53 14.33 0.48
C VAL A 58 2.19 14.31 -0.90
N SER A 59 2.09 15.41 -1.66
CA SER A 59 2.67 15.51 -3.00
C SER A 59 4.19 15.48 -2.96
N LEU A 60 4.82 16.21 -2.02
CA LEU A 60 6.27 16.19 -1.84
C LEU A 60 6.79 14.81 -1.44
N ASN A 61 6.07 14.09 -0.55
CA ASN A 61 6.44 12.74 -0.18
C ASN A 61 6.43 11.79 -1.39
N SER A 62 5.42 11.89 -2.25
CA SER A 62 5.35 11.09 -3.48
C SER A 62 6.51 11.41 -4.43
N ALA A 63 6.81 12.68 -4.64
CA ALA A 63 7.94 13.11 -5.47
C ALA A 63 9.30 12.69 -4.90
N GLN A 64 9.47 12.73 -3.58
CA GLN A 64 10.70 12.27 -2.90
C GLN A 64 10.88 10.76 -3.05
N ILE A 65 9.81 9.98 -2.89
CA ILE A 65 9.86 8.54 -3.12
C ILE A 65 10.25 8.26 -4.57
N GLU A 66 9.62 8.93 -5.54
CA GLU A 66 9.93 8.78 -6.96
C GLU A 66 11.40 9.10 -7.26
N ALA A 67 11.92 10.18 -6.71
CA ALA A 67 13.32 10.57 -6.90
C ALA A 67 14.34 9.55 -6.35
N CYS A 68 13.91 8.64 -5.46
CA CYS A 68 14.75 7.54 -4.97
C CYS A 68 14.78 6.34 -5.92
N PHE A 69 13.89 6.30 -6.93
CA PHE A 69 13.73 5.18 -7.85
C PHE A 69 13.94 5.64 -9.28
N ASP A 70 15.00 5.16 -9.89
CA ASP A 70 15.28 5.39 -11.32
C ASP A 70 14.49 4.37 -12.16
N ASP A 71 13.16 4.47 -12.11
CA ASP A 71 12.25 3.62 -12.84
C ASP A 71 11.20 4.48 -13.58
N PRO A 72 11.28 4.61 -14.91
CA PRO A 72 10.37 5.44 -15.70
C PRO A 72 8.97 4.84 -15.83
N GLU A 73 8.81 3.54 -15.62
CA GLU A 73 7.55 2.84 -15.85
C GLU A 73 6.55 3.03 -14.71
N PRO A 74 5.24 3.19 -15.00
CA PRO A 74 4.21 3.19 -13.99
C PRO A 74 4.21 1.92 -13.15
N PRO A 75 4.10 2.00 -11.81
CA PRO A 75 4.14 0.82 -10.97
C PRO A 75 2.87 -0.02 -11.07
N VAL A 76 3.04 -1.34 -11.01
CA VAL A 76 1.97 -2.30 -10.77
C VAL A 76 2.16 -2.86 -9.36
N MET A 77 1.16 -2.69 -8.51
CA MET A 77 1.23 -3.02 -7.08
C MET A 77 0.05 -3.88 -6.66
N VAL A 78 0.31 -4.87 -5.78
CA VAL A 78 -0.71 -5.62 -5.06
C VAL A 78 -0.54 -5.33 -3.57
N HIS A 79 -1.51 -4.69 -2.92
CA HIS A 79 -1.30 -4.21 -1.56
C HIS A 79 -2.54 -4.28 -0.66
N SER A 80 -2.33 -4.75 0.57
CA SER A 80 -3.36 -4.93 1.61
C SER A 80 -3.27 -3.92 2.76
N ALA A 81 -2.30 -2.99 2.75
CA ALA A 81 -2.20 -2.01 3.82
C ALA A 81 -3.43 -1.09 3.87
N PRO A 82 -3.98 -0.87 5.07
CA PRO A 82 -5.17 -0.02 5.21
C PRO A 82 -4.85 1.44 4.84
N TRP A 83 -5.79 2.08 4.17
CA TRP A 83 -5.65 3.50 3.78
C TRP A 83 -5.78 4.48 4.96
N SER A 84 -6.13 3.97 6.13
CA SER A 84 -6.05 4.72 7.39
C SER A 84 -4.63 4.79 7.95
N HIS A 85 -3.68 4.03 7.40
CA HIS A 85 -2.27 4.02 7.81
C HIS A 85 -1.40 4.71 6.76
N SER A 86 -0.30 5.34 7.19
CA SER A 86 0.61 6.09 6.32
C SER A 86 1.18 5.24 5.17
N LEU A 87 1.51 3.97 5.41
CA LEU A 87 2.00 3.07 4.37
C LEU A 87 0.99 2.92 3.24
N GLY A 88 -0.25 2.53 3.54
CA GLY A 88 -1.29 2.33 2.52
C GLY A 88 -1.70 3.62 1.84
N ALA A 89 -1.92 4.69 2.62
CA ALA A 89 -2.43 5.95 2.09
C ALA A 89 -1.37 6.84 1.46
N ASN A 90 -0.20 7.02 2.09
CA ASN A 90 0.81 7.94 1.57
C ASN A 90 1.77 7.25 0.61
N SER A 91 2.33 6.09 1.02
CA SER A 91 3.37 5.47 0.21
C SER A 91 2.80 4.68 -0.98
N ILE A 92 1.68 4.00 -0.83
CA ILE A 92 1.15 3.11 -1.87
C ILE A 92 0.11 3.80 -2.75
N LEU A 93 -1.00 4.29 -2.16
CA LEU A 93 -2.07 4.90 -2.94
C LEU A 93 -1.60 6.15 -3.69
N HIS A 94 -0.93 7.08 -2.98
CA HIS A 94 -0.47 8.32 -3.61
C HIS A 94 0.66 8.08 -4.62
N MET A 95 1.55 7.11 -4.40
CA MET A 95 2.56 6.74 -5.39
C MET A 95 1.90 6.19 -6.66
N GLY A 96 0.89 5.31 -6.51
CA GLY A 96 0.13 4.81 -7.65
C GLY A 96 -0.54 5.92 -8.45
N LEU A 97 -1.19 6.86 -7.76
CA LEU A 97 -1.83 8.02 -8.39
C LEU A 97 -0.82 8.96 -9.05
N HIS A 98 0.29 9.28 -8.37
CA HIS A 98 1.32 10.19 -8.84
C HIS A 98 2.00 9.69 -10.12
N ARG A 99 2.26 8.40 -10.21
CA ARG A 99 2.95 7.76 -11.35
C ARG A 99 2.01 7.16 -12.41
N GLY A 100 0.69 7.30 -12.26
CA GLY A 100 -0.28 6.69 -13.18
C GLY A 100 -0.23 5.16 -13.17
N GLY A 101 0.12 4.57 -12.02
CA GLY A 101 0.26 3.13 -11.84
C GLY A 101 -1.06 2.39 -11.65
N SER A 102 -0.95 1.06 -11.55
CA SER A 102 -2.08 0.17 -11.24
C SER A 102 -1.95 -0.33 -9.80
N LEU A 103 -3.01 -0.15 -9.01
CA LEU A 103 -3.09 -0.67 -7.65
C LEU A 103 -4.20 -1.73 -7.56
N TYR A 104 -3.80 -2.97 -7.30
CA TYR A 104 -4.71 -4.07 -6.98
C TYR A 104 -4.91 -4.10 -5.47
N ILE A 105 -6.14 -3.82 -5.03
CA ILE A 105 -6.50 -3.79 -3.62
C ILE A 105 -6.66 -5.23 -3.14
N ASP A 106 -5.78 -5.62 -2.23
CA ASP A 106 -5.73 -6.96 -1.67
C ASP A 106 -6.46 -7.01 -0.31
N ALA A 107 -7.33 -8.00 -0.14
CA ALA A 107 -8.05 -8.25 1.12
C ALA A 107 -7.25 -9.12 2.10
N GLY A 108 -6.06 -9.56 1.73
CA GLY A 108 -5.15 -10.31 2.60
C GLY A 108 -4.66 -9.51 3.79
N GLN A 109 -4.00 -10.20 4.70
CA GLN A 109 -3.33 -9.59 5.86
C GLN A 109 -2.04 -10.38 6.14
N PRO A 110 -1.02 -9.75 6.75
CA PRO A 110 0.24 -10.43 7.09
C PRO A 110 0.09 -11.32 8.32
N THR A 111 -0.89 -12.24 8.26
CA THR A 111 -1.19 -13.25 9.29
C THR A 111 -1.41 -14.60 8.63
N ALA A 112 -1.05 -15.70 9.31
CA ALA A 112 -1.20 -17.05 8.76
C ALA A 112 -2.64 -17.35 8.28
N ALA A 113 -3.66 -16.80 8.95
CA ALA A 113 -5.05 -17.06 8.62
C ALA A 113 -5.52 -16.35 7.32
N ARG A 114 -4.91 -15.22 6.94
CA ARG A 114 -5.42 -14.38 5.84
C ARG A 114 -4.40 -14.10 4.73
N PHE A 115 -3.17 -14.57 4.87
CA PHE A 115 -2.13 -14.33 3.86
C PHE A 115 -2.39 -15.08 2.54
N GLY A 116 -3.15 -16.17 2.59
CA GLY A 116 -3.54 -16.93 1.39
C GLY A 116 -4.28 -16.09 0.32
N GLU A 117 -4.98 -15.01 0.72
CA GLU A 117 -5.57 -14.05 -0.23
C GLU A 117 -4.49 -13.33 -1.04
N THR A 118 -3.47 -12.82 -0.36
CA THR A 118 -2.33 -12.13 -0.99
C THR A 118 -1.61 -13.08 -1.96
N VAL A 119 -1.38 -14.33 -1.54
CA VAL A 119 -0.75 -15.35 -2.40
C VAL A 119 -1.58 -15.60 -3.67
N ARG A 120 -2.91 -15.73 -3.55
CA ARG A 120 -3.79 -15.89 -4.71
C ARG A 120 -3.67 -14.71 -5.68
N ASN A 121 -3.74 -13.49 -5.16
CA ASN A 121 -3.65 -12.29 -5.99
C ASN A 121 -2.29 -12.17 -6.69
N LEU A 122 -1.19 -12.57 -6.02
CA LEU A 122 0.15 -12.56 -6.60
C LEU A 122 0.40 -13.71 -7.60
N LYS A 123 -0.43 -14.75 -7.62
CA LYS A 123 -0.45 -15.74 -8.72
C LYS A 123 -1.06 -15.16 -10.00
N ASP A 124 -2.06 -14.29 -9.86
CA ASP A 124 -2.74 -13.70 -10.99
C ASP A 124 -2.02 -12.45 -11.51
N VAL A 125 -1.47 -11.64 -10.60
CA VAL A 125 -0.85 -10.35 -10.91
C VAL A 125 0.64 -10.40 -10.60
N SER A 126 1.50 -10.22 -11.61
CA SER A 126 2.93 -9.98 -11.42
C SER A 126 3.16 -8.49 -11.11
N PRO A 127 3.57 -8.12 -9.90
CA PRO A 127 3.84 -6.73 -9.57
C PRO A 127 5.17 -6.27 -10.16
N THR A 128 5.33 -4.96 -10.36
CA THR A 128 6.62 -4.36 -10.65
C THR A 128 7.26 -3.77 -9.41
N TYR A 129 6.43 -3.36 -8.47
CA TYR A 129 6.81 -2.85 -7.16
C TYR A 129 6.01 -3.56 -6.08
N GLN A 130 6.70 -4.17 -5.14
CA GLN A 130 6.05 -4.83 -4.01
C GLN A 130 6.60 -4.34 -2.68
N ASN A 131 5.71 -3.85 -1.83
CA ASN A 131 6.01 -3.46 -0.47
C ASN A 131 5.24 -4.37 0.51
N MET A 132 5.91 -4.86 1.53
CA MET A 132 5.27 -5.59 2.64
C MET A 132 5.90 -5.20 3.96
N VAL A 133 5.16 -5.36 5.04
CA VAL A 133 5.75 -5.38 6.38
C VAL A 133 6.56 -6.67 6.56
N PRO A 134 7.58 -6.70 7.46
CA PRO A 134 8.42 -7.89 7.63
C PRO A 134 7.66 -9.19 7.87
N ALA A 135 6.56 -9.15 8.63
CA ALA A 135 5.71 -10.33 8.84
C ALA A 135 5.09 -10.85 7.54
N GLY A 136 4.74 -9.97 6.59
CA GLY A 136 4.27 -10.36 5.26
C GLY A 136 5.37 -11.04 4.46
N TRP A 137 6.58 -10.46 4.45
CA TRP A 137 7.73 -11.05 3.76
C TRP A 137 8.11 -12.43 4.32
N MET A 138 8.04 -12.62 5.65
CA MET A 138 8.28 -13.94 6.27
C MET A 138 7.31 -15.00 5.76
N LEU A 139 6.02 -14.69 5.73
CA LEU A 139 5.00 -15.59 5.22
C LEU A 139 5.16 -15.83 3.71
N PHE A 140 5.51 -14.79 2.97
CA PHE A 140 5.59 -14.87 1.52
C PHE A 140 6.80 -15.66 1.03
N VAL A 141 7.96 -15.53 1.67
CA VAL A 141 9.14 -16.30 1.28
C VAL A 141 8.92 -17.81 1.50
N ASP A 142 8.18 -18.19 2.56
CA ASP A 142 7.79 -19.60 2.78
C ASP A 142 6.94 -20.15 1.63
N GLU A 143 6.06 -19.33 1.04
CA GLU A 143 5.23 -19.72 -0.11
C GLU A 143 6.03 -19.73 -1.42
N LEU A 144 6.93 -18.74 -1.61
CA LEU A 144 7.81 -18.70 -2.78
C LEU A 144 8.78 -19.89 -2.87
N GLU A 145 9.24 -20.40 -1.72
CA GLU A 145 10.12 -21.56 -1.65
C GLU A 145 9.41 -22.87 -1.99
N LYS A 146 8.10 -22.95 -1.74
CA LYS A 146 7.28 -24.15 -1.98
C LYS A 146 6.68 -24.22 -3.39
N ASP A 147 6.48 -23.07 -4.02
CA ASP A 147 5.74 -22.95 -5.29
C ASP A 147 6.59 -22.20 -6.33
N ASP A 148 7.30 -22.97 -7.18
CA ASP A 148 8.14 -22.42 -8.24
C ASP A 148 7.32 -21.65 -9.30
N GLN A 149 6.04 -21.96 -9.49
CA GLN A 149 5.19 -21.24 -10.41
C GLN A 149 4.84 -19.87 -9.86
N LEU A 150 4.50 -19.78 -8.57
CA LEU A 150 4.31 -18.53 -7.87
C LEU A 150 5.59 -17.67 -7.90
N ALA A 151 6.74 -18.27 -7.62
CA ALA A 151 8.02 -17.58 -7.64
C ALA A 151 8.32 -16.98 -9.02
N ARG A 152 8.18 -17.77 -10.10
CA ARG A 152 8.35 -17.28 -11.48
C ARG A 152 7.37 -16.17 -11.81
N ARG A 153 6.10 -16.33 -11.47
CA ARG A 153 5.07 -15.32 -11.73
C ARG A 153 5.34 -14.03 -10.96
N PHE A 154 5.74 -14.13 -9.70
CA PHE A 154 6.05 -12.99 -8.87
C PHE A 154 7.25 -12.21 -9.40
N PHE A 155 8.39 -12.89 -9.64
CA PHE A 155 9.62 -12.23 -10.09
C PHE A 155 9.65 -11.88 -11.57
N GLU A 156 8.65 -12.28 -12.36
CA GLU A 156 8.60 -12.02 -13.81
C GLU A 156 8.78 -10.54 -14.17
N ARG A 157 8.20 -9.62 -13.35
CA ARG A 157 8.20 -8.20 -13.62
C ARG A 157 8.69 -7.34 -12.46
N VAL A 158 9.06 -7.94 -11.36
CA VAL A 158 9.52 -7.21 -10.17
C VAL A 158 10.78 -6.43 -10.50
N ARG A 159 10.77 -5.14 -10.19
CA ARG A 159 11.91 -4.23 -10.28
C ARG A 159 12.34 -3.70 -8.92
N LEU A 160 11.41 -3.66 -7.97
CA LEU A 160 11.69 -3.16 -6.63
C LEU A 160 10.91 -3.92 -5.57
N LEU A 161 11.65 -4.40 -4.58
CA LEU A 161 11.11 -4.93 -3.34
C LEU A 161 11.41 -3.96 -2.20
N GLN A 162 10.40 -3.64 -1.43
CA GLN A 162 10.53 -2.74 -0.28
C GLN A 162 9.91 -3.37 0.97
N TYR A 163 10.43 -3.03 2.12
CA TYR A 163 9.79 -3.31 3.40
C TYR A 163 9.69 -2.04 4.24
N GLY A 164 8.72 -2.01 5.16
CA GLY A 164 8.50 -0.87 6.03
C GLY A 164 7.79 -1.25 7.33
N GLY A 165 7.78 -0.32 8.27
CA GLY A 165 7.13 -0.49 9.57
C GLY A 165 7.98 -1.14 10.66
N ALA A 166 8.96 -1.97 10.30
CA ALA A 166 9.95 -2.57 11.19
C ALA A 166 11.18 -3.01 10.40
N ALA A 167 12.24 -3.44 11.08
CA ALA A 167 13.42 -4.02 10.44
C ALA A 167 13.11 -5.41 9.87
N LEU A 168 13.56 -5.67 8.64
CA LEU A 168 13.55 -7.01 8.05
C LEU A 168 14.78 -7.78 8.52
N GLY A 169 14.59 -8.97 9.05
CA GLY A 169 15.71 -9.84 9.44
C GLY A 169 16.54 -10.27 8.23
N GLN A 170 17.86 -10.24 8.35
CA GLN A 170 18.79 -10.59 7.26
C GLN A 170 18.47 -11.96 6.64
N THR A 171 18.16 -12.95 7.46
CA THR A 171 17.80 -14.31 6.99
C THR A 171 16.62 -14.29 6.02
N VAL A 172 15.60 -13.45 6.25
CA VAL A 172 14.45 -13.34 5.35
C VAL A 172 14.87 -12.69 4.04
N ALA A 173 15.67 -11.62 4.11
CA ALA A 173 16.21 -10.96 2.92
C ALA A 173 17.04 -11.92 2.06
N ASP A 174 17.94 -12.70 2.68
CA ASP A 174 18.79 -13.69 2.02
C ASP A 174 17.95 -14.79 1.33
N ARG A 175 16.89 -15.25 1.98
CA ARG A 175 15.97 -16.24 1.42
C ARG A 175 15.22 -15.70 0.18
N ILE A 176 14.71 -14.46 0.27
CA ILE A 176 14.04 -13.80 -0.86
C ILE A 176 15.01 -13.67 -2.04
N GLN A 177 16.23 -13.23 -1.77
CA GLN A 177 17.27 -13.12 -2.79
C GLN A 177 17.63 -14.50 -3.40
N ALA A 178 17.76 -15.53 -2.59
CA ALA A 178 18.05 -16.87 -3.07
C ALA A 178 16.95 -17.41 -4.01
N VAL A 179 15.66 -17.14 -3.68
CA VAL A 179 14.55 -17.48 -4.57
C VAL A 179 14.60 -16.67 -5.86
N ALA A 180 14.87 -15.37 -5.81
CA ALA A 180 14.98 -14.52 -6.99
C ALA A 180 16.09 -15.03 -7.93
N VAL A 181 17.30 -15.26 -7.40
CA VAL A 181 18.45 -15.81 -8.16
C VAL A 181 18.11 -17.16 -8.80
N ARG A 182 17.50 -18.07 -8.05
CA ARG A 182 17.08 -19.38 -8.57
C ARG A 182 16.04 -19.24 -9.70
N THR A 183 15.19 -18.23 -9.63
CA THR A 183 14.02 -18.10 -10.50
C THR A 183 14.29 -17.30 -11.77
N VAL A 184 15.01 -16.18 -11.66
CA VAL A 184 15.28 -15.25 -12.76
C VAL A 184 16.76 -14.97 -12.99
N GLY A 185 17.67 -15.50 -12.17
CA GLY A 185 19.11 -15.37 -12.32
C GLY A 185 19.71 -14.08 -11.76
N GLU A 186 18.92 -13.30 -11.04
CA GLU A 186 19.33 -11.98 -10.49
C GLU A 186 18.99 -11.85 -9.01
#